data_aba6d7a6c2629a614c9707c6774c60f8
#
_entry.id   aba6d7a6c2629a614c9707c6774c60f8
#
_cell.length_a   1.000
_cell.length_b   1.000
_cell.length_c   1.000
_cell.angle_alpha   90.00
_cell.angle_beta   90.00
_cell.angle_gamma   90.00
#
_symmetry.space_group_name_H-M   'P 1'
#
loop_
_entity.id
_entity.type
_entity.pdbx_description
1 polymer ?
#
loop_
_entity_poly.entity_id
_entity_poly.type
_entity_poly.pdbx_seq_one_letter_code
_entity_poly.pdbx_strand_id
1 'polypeptide(L)'
;MARTLTERQQRFLDVLFDDAGGDVVQAKKLAGYGDNSSTTAIVEALKDEIAEKTRTYFARTAPKAAVSLMGALQDPTQLGIKEKMIAAKDVLDRAGLGKVEKVDVTSGGGIFYLPPKEGANE
;
A
#
# COMPACT_ATOMS: atom_id res chain seq x y z
N MET A 1 11.59 -17.16 -1.26
CA MET A 1 12.61 -17.41 -0.25
C MET A 1 13.17 -16.09 0.27
N ALA A 2 13.18 -15.98 1.57
CA ALA A 2 13.69 -14.75 2.19
C ALA A 2 15.21 -14.74 2.16
N ARG A 3 15.79 -13.62 1.77
CA ARG A 3 17.23 -13.47 1.84
C ARG A 3 17.60 -12.92 3.22
N THR A 4 18.85 -13.14 3.59
CA THR A 4 19.34 -12.64 4.86
C THR A 4 19.65 -11.16 4.73
N LEU A 5 19.01 -10.36 5.58
CA LEU A 5 19.25 -8.92 5.59
C LEU A 5 20.29 -8.57 6.65
N THR A 6 21.03 -7.48 6.39
CA THR A 6 21.93 -6.97 7.40
C THR A 6 21.13 -6.34 8.53
N GLU A 7 21.78 -6.14 9.66
CA GLU A 7 21.13 -5.53 10.82
C GLU A 7 20.60 -4.14 10.51
N ARG A 8 21.37 -3.36 9.75
CA ARG A 8 20.93 -2.02 9.34
C ARG A 8 19.75 -2.07 8.40
N GLN A 9 19.76 -3.01 7.47
CA GLN A 9 18.65 -3.17 6.54
C GLN A 9 17.38 -3.53 7.28
N GLN A 10 17.48 -4.44 8.24
CA GLN A 10 16.32 -4.84 9.03
C GLN A 10 15.81 -3.66 9.85
N ARG A 11 16.71 -2.89 10.45
CA ARG A 11 16.31 -1.72 11.22
C ARG A 11 15.66 -0.66 10.35
N PHE A 12 16.20 -0.46 9.13
CA PHE A 12 15.62 0.48 8.18
C PHE A 12 14.16 0.12 7.91
N LEU A 13 13.89 -1.15 7.64
CA LEU A 13 12.53 -1.60 7.36
C LEU A 13 11.64 -1.45 8.58
N ASP A 14 12.17 -1.77 9.76
CA ASP A 14 11.39 -1.70 10.99
C ASP A 14 10.95 -0.28 11.32
N VAL A 15 11.82 0.70 11.13
CA VAL A 15 11.47 2.08 11.48
C VAL A 15 10.75 2.83 10.36
N LEU A 16 10.78 2.30 9.14
CA LEU A 16 10.24 3.02 8.00
C LEU A 16 8.76 3.37 8.17
N PHE A 17 7.97 2.44 8.68
CA PHE A 17 6.53 2.66 8.88
C PHE A 17 6.19 3.03 10.30
N ASP A 18 7.17 3.28 11.13
CA ASP A 18 6.98 3.57 12.53
C ASP A 18 7.55 4.95 12.84
N ASP A 19 8.75 5.00 13.41
CA ASP A 19 9.35 6.27 13.83
C ASP A 19 9.63 7.20 12.66
N ALA A 20 9.94 6.67 11.50
CA ALA A 20 10.25 7.48 10.32
C ALA A 20 9.00 7.97 9.60
N GLY A 21 7.84 7.39 9.89
CA GLY A 21 6.60 7.83 9.29
C GLY A 21 6.56 7.73 7.77
N GLY A 22 7.27 6.78 7.20
CA GLY A 22 7.32 6.59 5.76
C GLY A 22 8.43 7.38 5.05
N ASP A 23 9.16 8.19 5.78
CA ASP A 23 10.23 9.01 5.21
C ASP A 23 11.51 8.20 5.11
N VAL A 24 11.94 7.90 3.88
CA VAL A 24 13.12 7.04 3.67
C VAL A 24 14.41 7.70 4.15
N VAL A 25 14.51 9.02 4.08
CA VAL A 25 15.69 9.73 4.56
C VAL A 25 15.79 9.62 6.08
N GLN A 26 14.67 9.80 6.75
CA GLN A 26 14.63 9.68 8.20
C GLN A 26 14.91 8.24 8.63
N ALA A 27 14.36 7.28 7.91
CA ALA A 27 14.60 5.87 8.21
C ALA A 27 16.08 5.52 8.07
N LYS A 28 16.74 6.10 7.06
CA LYS A 28 18.16 5.89 6.86
C LYS A 28 18.95 6.35 8.08
N LYS A 29 18.63 7.53 8.58
CA LYS A 29 19.29 8.08 9.76
C LYS A 29 19.03 7.23 11.00
N LEU A 30 17.78 6.85 11.20
CA LEU A 30 17.41 6.07 12.37
C LEU A 30 18.01 4.67 12.36
N ALA A 31 18.26 4.14 11.16
CA ALA A 31 18.83 2.80 11.04
C ALA A 31 20.34 2.79 11.27
N GLY A 32 20.96 3.97 11.36
CA GLY A 32 22.39 4.05 11.62
C GLY A 32 23.27 4.10 10.38
N TYR A 33 22.68 4.37 9.21
CA TYR A 33 23.47 4.58 8.02
C TYR A 33 24.19 5.93 8.08
N GLY A 34 25.38 6.00 7.51
CA GLY A 34 26.12 7.26 7.47
C GLY A 34 25.50 8.24 6.49
N ASP A 35 25.85 9.52 6.68
CA ASP A 35 25.30 10.58 5.83
C ASP A 35 25.68 10.39 4.36
N ASN A 36 26.81 9.73 4.11
CA ASN A 36 27.29 9.50 2.75
C ASN A 36 26.64 8.31 2.07
N SER A 37 25.81 7.55 2.79
CA SER A 37 25.12 6.41 2.21
C SER A 37 24.05 6.90 1.25
N SER A 38 23.95 6.24 0.10
CA SER A 38 22.98 6.61 -0.92
C SER A 38 21.59 6.09 -0.54
N THR A 39 20.66 7.00 -0.35
CA THR A 39 19.28 6.64 -0.07
C THR A 39 18.69 5.83 -1.23
N THR A 40 19.00 6.24 -2.46
CA THR A 40 18.51 5.54 -3.65
C THR A 40 19.01 4.10 -3.67
N ALA A 41 20.29 3.89 -3.34
CA ALA A 41 20.86 2.54 -3.33
C ALA A 41 20.20 1.67 -2.26
N ILE A 42 19.92 2.24 -1.09
CA ILE A 42 19.27 1.51 -0.02
C ILE A 42 17.85 1.09 -0.43
N VAL A 43 17.10 2.01 -0.99
CA VAL A 43 15.74 1.73 -1.44
C VAL A 43 15.75 0.70 -2.56
N GLU A 44 16.67 0.83 -3.50
CA GLU A 44 16.74 -0.11 -4.61
C GLU A 44 17.07 -1.52 -4.13
N ALA A 45 17.96 -1.63 -3.15
CA ALA A 45 18.34 -2.93 -2.60
C ALA A 45 17.21 -3.58 -1.83
N LEU A 46 16.31 -2.78 -1.25
CA LEU A 46 15.26 -3.28 -0.39
C LEU A 46 13.87 -3.12 -0.98
N LYS A 47 13.77 -2.84 -2.28
CA LYS A 47 12.46 -2.49 -2.88
C LYS A 47 11.43 -3.59 -2.72
N ASP A 48 11.83 -4.85 -2.81
CA ASP A 48 10.89 -5.95 -2.66
C ASP A 48 10.41 -6.06 -1.22
N GLU A 49 11.30 -5.89 -0.27
CA GLU A 49 10.96 -5.92 1.14
C GLU A 49 10.08 -4.72 1.52
N ILE A 50 10.37 -3.55 0.95
CA ILE A 50 9.56 -2.36 1.18
C ILE A 50 8.14 -2.59 0.64
N ALA A 51 8.02 -3.15 -0.56
CA ALA A 51 6.72 -3.43 -1.15
C ALA A 51 5.92 -4.40 -0.29
N GLU A 52 6.58 -5.44 0.21
CA GLU A 52 5.92 -6.42 1.07
C GLU A 52 5.46 -5.80 2.37
N LYS A 53 6.29 -4.97 2.99
CA LYS A 53 5.91 -4.28 4.22
C LYS A 53 4.78 -3.29 3.98
N THR A 54 4.77 -2.65 2.82
CA THR A 54 3.68 -1.72 2.47
C THR A 54 2.36 -2.47 2.39
N ARG A 55 2.37 -3.63 1.74
CA ARG A 55 1.15 -4.45 1.66
C ARG A 55 0.69 -4.89 3.04
N THR A 56 1.61 -5.29 3.88
CA THR A 56 1.29 -5.69 5.25
C THR A 56 0.71 -4.52 6.04
N TYR A 57 1.28 -3.33 5.84
CA TYR A 57 0.80 -2.13 6.52
C TYR A 57 -0.64 -1.82 6.13
N PHE A 58 -0.96 -1.89 4.83
CA PHE A 58 -2.33 -1.67 4.39
C PHE A 58 -3.28 -2.73 4.93
N ALA A 59 -2.84 -3.99 4.92
CA ALA A 59 -3.68 -5.06 5.47
C ALA A 59 -3.96 -4.85 6.95
N ARG A 60 -2.96 -4.38 7.68
CA ARG A 60 -3.09 -4.14 9.12
C ARG A 60 -3.98 -2.94 9.41
N THR A 61 -3.98 -1.97 8.49
CA THR A 61 -4.76 -0.74 8.65
C THR A 61 -6.19 -0.90 8.14
N ALA A 62 -6.43 -1.90 7.32
CA ALA A 62 -7.75 -2.10 6.70
C ALA A 62 -8.90 -2.16 7.72
N PRO A 63 -8.76 -2.84 8.88
CA PRO A 63 -9.86 -2.84 9.86
C PRO A 63 -10.20 -1.44 10.35
N LYS A 64 -9.19 -0.59 10.52
CA LYS A 64 -9.41 0.79 10.96
C LYS A 64 -10.17 1.57 9.90
N ALA A 65 -9.82 1.36 8.63
CA ALA A 65 -10.53 2.00 7.52
C ALA A 65 -11.98 1.52 7.45
N ALA A 66 -12.20 0.23 7.68
CA ALA A 66 -13.56 -0.33 7.68
C ALA A 66 -14.39 0.30 8.78
N VAL A 67 -13.83 0.43 9.98
CA VAL A 67 -14.53 1.05 11.10
C VAL A 67 -14.87 2.51 10.78
N SER A 68 -13.93 3.23 10.17
CA SER A 68 -14.18 4.62 9.79
C SER A 68 -15.29 4.74 8.76
N LEU A 69 -15.32 3.82 7.80
CA LEU A 69 -16.37 3.82 6.78
C LEU A 69 -17.73 3.54 7.38
N MET A 70 -17.80 2.58 8.30
CA MET A 70 -19.06 2.27 8.98
C MET A 70 -19.51 3.44 9.83
N GLY A 71 -18.57 4.12 10.50
CA GLY A 71 -18.90 5.32 11.27
C GLY A 71 -19.47 6.42 10.40
N ALA A 72 -18.94 6.57 9.19
CA ALA A 72 -19.45 7.57 8.25
C ALA A 72 -20.88 7.26 7.81
N LEU A 73 -21.18 5.98 7.64
CA LEU A 73 -22.55 5.57 7.29
C LEU A 73 -23.53 5.84 8.41
N GLN A 74 -23.08 5.76 9.67
CA GLN A 74 -23.93 6.00 10.81
C GLN A 74 -24.13 7.47 11.13
N ASP A 75 -23.17 8.31 10.74
CA ASP A 75 -23.24 9.74 11.00
C ASP A 75 -22.80 10.51 9.76
N PRO A 76 -23.67 10.64 8.77
CA PRO A 76 -23.31 11.32 7.51
C PRO A 76 -23.13 12.83 7.66
N THR A 77 -23.44 13.39 8.83
CA THR A 77 -23.26 14.83 9.05
C THR A 77 -21.90 15.15 9.65
N GLN A 78 -21.06 14.14 9.87
CA GLN A 78 -19.76 14.34 10.47
C GLN A 78 -18.88 15.24 9.60
N LEU A 79 -18.17 16.15 10.24
CA LEU A 79 -17.29 17.08 9.51
C LEU A 79 -16.19 16.30 8.79
N GLY A 80 -15.97 16.65 7.54
CA GLY A 80 -14.94 16.00 6.74
C GLY A 80 -15.28 14.57 6.33
N ILE A 81 -16.56 14.22 6.40
CA ILE A 81 -16.98 12.86 6.15
C ILE A 81 -16.67 12.36 4.75
N LYS A 82 -16.82 13.25 3.76
CA LYS A 82 -16.59 12.86 2.37
C LYS A 82 -15.14 12.46 2.16
N GLU A 83 -14.24 13.28 2.66
CA GLU A 83 -12.80 13.01 2.54
C GLU A 83 -12.42 11.77 3.33
N LYS A 84 -13.02 11.59 4.50
CA LYS A 84 -12.75 10.42 5.33
C LYS A 84 -13.20 9.13 4.63
N MET A 85 -14.37 9.17 3.99
CA MET A 85 -14.87 8.02 3.26
C MET A 85 -13.99 7.68 2.07
N ILE A 86 -13.53 8.68 1.35
CA ILE A 86 -12.65 8.48 0.21
C ILE A 86 -11.36 7.82 0.67
N ALA A 87 -10.77 8.33 1.74
CA ALA A 87 -9.53 7.78 2.27
C ALA A 87 -9.70 6.34 2.75
N ALA A 88 -10.81 6.06 3.44
CA ALA A 88 -11.05 4.72 3.95
C ALA A 88 -11.24 3.73 2.81
N LYS A 89 -11.98 4.12 1.77
CA LYS A 89 -12.16 3.26 0.62
C LYS A 89 -10.84 3.01 -0.10
N ASP A 90 -10.01 4.02 -0.20
CA ASP A 90 -8.72 3.87 -0.84
C ASP A 90 -7.84 2.85 -0.10
N VAL A 91 -7.82 2.93 1.22
CA VAL A 91 -7.07 1.96 2.03
C VAL A 91 -7.59 0.54 1.83
N LEU A 92 -8.91 0.38 1.83
CA LEU A 92 -9.51 -0.94 1.64
C LEU A 92 -9.21 -1.50 0.26
N ASP A 93 -9.24 -0.65 -0.76
CA ASP A 93 -8.90 -1.07 -2.11
C ASP A 93 -7.45 -1.54 -2.20
N ARG A 94 -6.55 -0.80 -1.59
CA ARG A 94 -5.13 -1.15 -1.62
C ARG A 94 -4.83 -2.39 -0.80
N ALA A 95 -5.67 -2.69 0.18
CA ALA A 95 -5.54 -3.92 0.95
C ALA A 95 -6.15 -5.12 0.22
N GLY A 96 -6.75 -4.89 -0.95
CA GLY A 96 -7.34 -5.98 -1.73
C GLY A 96 -8.74 -6.34 -1.32
N LEU A 97 -9.39 -5.49 -0.51
CA LEU A 97 -10.73 -5.76 0.02
C LEU A 97 -11.79 -4.86 -0.59
N GLY A 98 -11.44 -4.10 -1.62
CA GLY A 98 -12.37 -3.20 -2.26
C GLY A 98 -13.18 -3.90 -3.32
N LYS A 99 -13.97 -3.09 -4.03
CA LYS A 99 -14.77 -3.58 -5.11
C LYS A 99 -13.90 -4.18 -6.20
N VAL A 100 -14.21 -5.40 -6.59
CA VAL A 100 -13.47 -6.06 -7.65
C VAL A 100 -14.06 -5.64 -8.99
N GLU A 101 -13.27 -4.95 -9.78
CA GLU A 101 -13.65 -4.66 -11.14
C GLU A 101 -13.07 -5.71 -12.04
N LYS A 102 -13.92 -6.30 -12.81
CA LYS A 102 -13.45 -7.24 -13.79
C LYS A 102 -12.86 -6.51 -14.93
N VAL A 103 -11.65 -6.26 -14.89
CA VAL A 103 -10.94 -5.80 -16.03
C VAL A 103 -10.44 -7.04 -16.73
N ASP A 104 -11.05 -7.34 -17.82
CA ASP A 104 -10.53 -8.38 -18.63
C ASP A 104 -9.32 -7.88 -19.32
N VAL A 105 -8.29 -7.91 -18.64
CA VAL A 105 -7.05 -7.73 -19.28
C VAL A 105 -6.65 -9.09 -19.71
N THR A 106 -7.03 -9.34 -20.83
CA THR A 106 -6.42 -10.52 -21.27
C THR A 106 -4.99 -10.27 -21.38
N SER A 107 -4.65 -10.23 -20.99
CA SER A 107 -3.65 -10.19 -21.17
C SER A 107 -2.88 -10.87 -20.93
N GLY A 108 -3.08 -11.25 -20.86
CA GLY A 108 -2.36 -11.97 -20.55
C GLY A 108 -1.72 -11.82 -21.38
N GLY A 109 -1.92 -11.72 -21.52
CA GLY A 109 -1.71 -11.46 -22.08
C GLY A 109 -2.53 -10.93 -22.53
N GLY A 110 -3.07 -10.59 -22.64
CA GLY A 110 -3.74 -10.18 -22.78
C GLY A 110 -4.52 -9.61 -23.24
N ILE A 111 -5.08 -9.20 -23.77
CA ILE A 111 -5.93 -8.70 -24.04
C ILE A 111 -6.72 -8.36 -24.55
N PHE A 112 -7.46 -8.05 -24.79
CA PHE A 112 -8.34 -7.83 -24.95
C PHE A 112 -9.26 -7.76 -25.59
N TYR A 113 -9.86 -7.78 -25.94
CA TYR A 113 -10.83 -7.89 -26.35
C TYR A 113 -11.79 -7.48 -26.35
N LEU A 114 -12.38 -7.32 -26.41
CA LEU A 114 -13.31 -7.07 -26.12
C LEU A 114 -14.40 -7.06 -26.42
N PRO A 115 -15.03 -7.39 -26.68
CA PRO A 115 -16.06 -7.47 -26.73
C PRO A 115 -17.12 -7.34 -26.61
N PRO A 116 -17.37 -7.53 -26.44
CA PRO A 116 -18.37 -7.60 -26.19
C PRO A 116 -19.21 -7.26 -26.02
N LYS A 117 -19.13 -7.34 -25.59
CA LYS A 117 -19.86 -7.49 -25.07
C LYS A 117 -20.61 -7.36 -25.10
N GLU A 118 -20.49 -7.47 -25.10
CA GLU A 118 -21.12 -7.89 -24.78
C GLU A 118 -21.60 -7.68 -24.84
N GLY A 119 -21.52 -7.65 -25.42
CA GLY A 119 -21.92 -7.92 -25.17
C GLY A 119 -21.98 -7.91 -25.19
N ALA A 120 -21.80 -7.92 -25.57
CA ALA A 120 -21.81 -8.39 -25.41
C ALA A 120 -21.93 -8.66 -25.26
N ASN A 121 -21.99 -8.86 -25.49
CA ASN A 121 -22.12 -9.51 -25.23
C ASN A 121 -22.13 -9.73 -25.04
N GLU A 122 -21.84 -9.81 -25.27
CA GLU A 122 -21.79 -10.36 -24.94
C GLU A 122 -21.95 -10.37 -24.64
#